data_022ee56daf24949bf9f6f20d4c34aa39
#
_entry.id   022ee56daf24949bf9f6f20d4c34aa39
#
_cell.length_a   1.000
_cell.length_b   1.000
_cell.length_c   1.000
_cell.angle_alpha   90.00
_cell.angle_beta   90.00
_cell.angle_gamma   90.00
#
_symmetry.space_group_name_H-M   'P 1'
#
loop_
_entity.id
_entity.type
_entity.pdbx_description
1 polymer ?
#
loop_
_entity_poly.entity_id
_entity_poly.type
_entity_poly.pdbx_seq_one_letter_code
_entity_poly.pdbx_strand_id
1 'polypeptide(L)'
;RLLRDTEVKLQRSAPANLPASRQASFFAGRGAGGLAKAAGQADAVIDLRSIWSDDPLYPLARRSNIRIVEIDAARPVDGALPGIALRPGSDLHAYPWLNPTNLGRMADVLASDLERLAPGAAATIQANLATLKKQLLEATASNETRLAKADNLSVIS
;
A
#
# COMPACT_ATOMS: atom_id res chain seq x y z
N ARG A 1 -6.91 1.14 7.52
CA ARG A 1 -6.81 1.14 9.00
C ARG A 1 -6.04 2.36 9.51
N LEU A 2 -4.91 2.76 8.90
CA LEU A 2 -4.13 3.95 9.32
C LEU A 2 -4.95 5.24 9.37
N LEU A 3 -5.88 5.42 8.46
CA LEU A 3 -6.73 6.62 8.34
C LEU A 3 -8.06 6.53 9.10
N ARG A 4 -8.22 5.52 9.96
CA ARG A 4 -9.42 5.41 10.79
C ARG A 4 -9.53 6.61 11.73
N ASP A 5 -10.73 7.15 11.86
CA ASP A 5 -11.04 8.30 12.74
C ASP A 5 -10.22 9.55 12.41
N THR A 6 -9.76 9.69 11.15
CA THR A 6 -9.16 10.90 10.60
C THR A 6 -10.10 11.54 9.57
N GLU A 7 -9.86 12.80 9.24
CA GLU A 7 -10.59 13.50 8.17
C GLU A 7 -10.05 13.15 6.75
N VAL A 8 -8.96 12.39 6.67
CA VAL A 8 -8.35 11.98 5.40
C VAL A 8 -9.23 10.94 4.70
N LYS A 9 -9.68 11.26 3.51
CA LYS A 9 -10.54 10.39 2.71
C LYS A 9 -9.71 9.51 1.80
N LEU A 10 -9.90 8.19 1.91
CA LEU A 10 -9.30 7.22 1.00
C LEU A 10 -10.32 6.75 -0.02
N GLN A 11 -10.04 6.96 -1.30
CA GLN A 11 -10.85 6.45 -2.40
C GLN A 11 -10.07 5.41 -3.18
N ARG A 12 -10.70 4.28 -3.46
CA ARG A 12 -10.13 3.25 -4.33
C ARG A 12 -10.35 3.61 -5.78
N SER A 13 -9.28 3.63 -6.56
CA SER A 13 -9.32 4.00 -7.99
C SER A 13 -9.73 2.85 -8.91
N ALA A 14 -9.55 1.59 -8.48
CA ALA A 14 -9.90 0.40 -9.24
C ALA A 14 -10.76 -0.57 -8.41
N PRO A 15 -11.52 -1.49 -9.07
CA PRO A 15 -12.24 -2.57 -8.37
C PRO A 15 -11.29 -3.42 -7.50
N ALA A 16 -11.78 -3.85 -6.33
CA ALA A 16 -10.98 -4.58 -5.35
C ALA A 16 -10.39 -5.90 -5.88
N ASN A 17 -11.10 -6.53 -6.81
CA ASN A 17 -10.76 -7.82 -7.40
C ASN A 17 -10.07 -7.69 -8.77
N LEU A 18 -9.66 -6.48 -9.16
CA LEU A 18 -8.95 -6.28 -10.42
C LEU A 18 -7.50 -6.74 -10.28
N PRO A 19 -7.05 -7.75 -11.06
CA PRO A 19 -5.67 -8.18 -11.05
C PRO A 19 -4.71 -7.05 -11.45
N ALA A 20 -3.51 -7.02 -10.87
CA ALA A 20 -2.49 -6.02 -11.19
C ALA A 20 -2.18 -5.97 -12.70
N SER A 21 -2.08 -7.13 -13.36
CA SER A 21 -1.85 -7.25 -14.80
C SER A 21 -2.92 -6.61 -15.69
N ARG A 22 -4.11 -6.32 -15.14
CA ARG A 22 -5.22 -5.68 -15.87
C ARG A 22 -5.41 -4.20 -15.53
N GLN A 23 -4.65 -3.66 -14.59
CA GLN A 23 -4.81 -2.27 -14.16
C GLN A 23 -4.51 -1.28 -15.30
N ALA A 24 -3.44 -1.50 -16.06
CA ALA A 24 -3.09 -0.63 -17.20
C ALA A 24 -4.22 -0.53 -18.22
N SER A 25 -4.77 -1.68 -18.64
CA SER A 25 -5.89 -1.69 -19.62
C SER A 25 -7.18 -1.12 -19.04
N PHE A 26 -7.44 -1.32 -17.74
CA PHE A 26 -8.59 -0.73 -17.07
C PHE A 26 -8.51 0.81 -17.07
N PHE A 27 -7.38 1.38 -16.67
CA PHE A 27 -7.19 2.83 -16.62
C PHE A 27 -7.01 3.46 -18.00
N ALA A 28 -6.56 2.71 -19.01
CA ALA A 28 -6.58 3.17 -20.40
C ALA A 28 -7.98 3.22 -21.00
N GLY A 29 -8.96 2.49 -20.45
CA GLY A 29 -10.32 2.38 -20.95
C GLY A 29 -11.37 2.88 -19.95
N ARG A 30 -12.21 1.96 -19.47
CA ARG A 30 -13.41 2.29 -18.65
C ARG A 30 -13.11 2.98 -17.33
N GLY A 31 -11.90 2.83 -16.79
CA GLY A 31 -11.47 3.47 -15.54
C GLY A 31 -10.90 4.88 -15.70
N ALA A 32 -10.60 5.31 -16.93
CA ALA A 32 -9.90 6.57 -17.21
C ALA A 32 -10.62 7.80 -16.66
N GLY A 33 -11.92 7.93 -16.96
CA GLY A 33 -12.72 9.08 -16.51
C GLY A 33 -12.88 9.13 -14.98
N GLY A 34 -13.06 7.96 -14.34
CA GLY A 34 -13.12 7.86 -12.88
C GLY A 34 -11.80 8.25 -12.21
N LEU A 35 -10.68 7.78 -12.75
CA LEU A 35 -9.35 8.15 -12.26
C LEU A 35 -9.09 9.65 -12.43
N ALA A 36 -9.36 10.22 -13.59
CA ALA A 36 -9.16 11.65 -13.83
C ALA A 36 -9.97 12.52 -12.87
N LYS A 37 -11.24 12.17 -12.63
CA LYS A 37 -12.09 12.87 -11.66
C LYS A 37 -11.53 12.76 -10.23
N ALA A 38 -11.16 11.55 -9.80
CA ALA A 38 -10.60 11.32 -8.46
C ALA A 38 -9.28 12.07 -8.28
N ALA A 39 -8.37 11.99 -9.25
CA ALA A 39 -7.07 12.66 -9.21
C ALA A 39 -7.19 14.19 -9.17
N GLY A 40 -8.18 14.75 -9.89
CA GLY A 40 -8.45 16.19 -9.86
C GLY A 40 -8.85 16.74 -8.48
N GLN A 41 -9.29 15.87 -7.57
CA GLN A 41 -9.75 16.20 -6.22
C GLN A 41 -8.82 15.66 -5.12
N ALA A 42 -7.80 14.89 -5.47
CA ALA A 42 -6.91 14.24 -4.53
C ALA A 42 -5.62 15.04 -4.32
N ASP A 43 -5.11 15.02 -3.09
CA ASP A 43 -3.80 15.59 -2.74
C ASP A 43 -2.69 14.57 -3.02
N ALA A 44 -2.96 13.29 -2.88
CA ALA A 44 -1.99 12.23 -3.11
C ALA A 44 -2.60 10.98 -3.76
N VAL A 45 -1.74 10.17 -4.33
CA VAL A 45 -2.01 8.80 -4.78
C VAL A 45 -1.10 7.84 -4.03
N ILE A 46 -1.64 6.69 -3.63
CA ILE A 46 -0.88 5.62 -2.97
C ILE A 46 -0.72 4.49 -3.97
N ASP A 47 0.52 4.09 -4.22
CA ASP A 47 0.88 3.01 -5.13
C ASP A 47 2.04 2.16 -4.60
N LEU A 48 2.63 1.34 -5.47
CA LEU A 48 3.76 0.44 -5.21
C LEU A 48 4.77 0.48 -6.37
N ARG A 49 4.93 1.62 -6.99
CA ARG A 49 5.68 1.76 -8.25
C ARG A 49 7.17 1.43 -8.12
N SER A 50 7.76 1.58 -6.94
CA SER A 50 9.15 1.12 -6.69
C SER A 50 9.30 -0.40 -6.74
N ILE A 51 8.22 -1.16 -6.54
CA ILE A 51 8.17 -2.62 -6.70
C ILE A 51 7.61 -3.00 -8.07
N TRP A 52 6.55 -2.34 -8.50
CA TRP A 52 5.90 -2.56 -9.80
C TRP A 52 6.07 -1.33 -10.68
N SER A 53 7.19 -1.28 -11.39
CA SER A 53 7.56 -0.14 -12.24
C SER A 53 6.50 0.23 -13.28
N ASP A 54 5.69 -0.75 -13.67
CA ASP A 54 4.63 -0.60 -14.67
C ASP A 54 3.28 -0.18 -14.07
N ASP A 55 3.22 0.12 -12.76
CA ASP A 55 2.00 0.66 -12.14
C ASP A 55 1.63 1.99 -12.80
N PRO A 56 0.48 2.06 -13.49
CA PRO A 56 0.10 3.23 -14.25
C PRO A 56 -0.57 4.31 -13.40
N LEU A 57 -0.84 4.05 -12.12
CA LEU A 57 -1.73 4.87 -11.30
C LEU A 57 -1.21 6.30 -11.15
N TYR A 58 0.01 6.48 -10.63
CA TYR A 58 0.56 7.82 -10.45
C TYR A 58 0.80 8.55 -11.78
N PRO A 59 1.44 7.97 -12.81
CA PRO A 59 1.63 8.66 -14.09
C PRO A 59 0.33 9.15 -14.72
N LEU A 60 -0.76 8.38 -14.60
CA LEU A 60 -2.05 8.77 -15.12
C LEU A 60 -2.76 9.82 -14.26
N ALA A 61 -2.70 9.68 -12.93
CA ALA A 61 -3.25 10.67 -12.00
C ALA A 61 -2.59 12.04 -12.18
N ARG A 62 -1.26 12.07 -12.34
CA ARG A 62 -0.48 13.29 -12.56
C ARG A 62 -0.86 14.05 -13.84
N ARG A 63 -1.35 13.37 -14.87
CA ARG A 63 -1.87 14.04 -16.08
C ARG A 63 -3.10 14.90 -15.80
N SER A 64 -3.92 14.49 -14.82
CA SER A 64 -5.12 15.22 -14.42
C SER A 64 -4.88 16.22 -13.30
N ASN A 65 -3.84 16.01 -12.50
CA ASN A 65 -3.46 16.90 -11.41
C ASN A 65 -1.94 16.92 -11.25
N ILE A 66 -1.29 17.95 -11.77
CA ILE A 66 0.18 18.10 -11.72
C ILE A 66 0.72 18.24 -10.30
N ARG A 67 -0.11 18.64 -9.32
CA ARG A 67 0.27 18.84 -7.91
C ARG A 67 0.10 17.59 -7.06
N ILE A 68 -0.46 16.51 -7.63
CA ILE A 68 -0.70 15.29 -6.86
C ILE A 68 0.62 14.68 -6.36
N VAL A 69 0.66 14.32 -5.09
CA VAL A 69 1.84 13.72 -4.47
C VAL A 69 1.79 12.21 -4.65
N GLU A 70 2.92 11.59 -5.00
CA GLU A 70 3.09 10.14 -4.99
C GLU A 70 3.48 9.67 -3.58
N ILE A 71 2.75 8.72 -3.04
CA ILE A 71 3.11 7.98 -1.82
C ILE A 71 3.33 6.52 -2.23
N ASP A 72 4.58 6.13 -2.40
CA ASP A 72 4.93 4.73 -2.67
C ASP A 72 5.01 3.96 -1.35
N ALA A 73 4.10 3.02 -1.14
CA ALA A 73 4.02 2.28 0.12
C ALA A 73 5.24 1.37 0.40
N ALA A 74 6.12 1.17 -0.56
CA ALA A 74 7.36 0.40 -0.41
C ALA A 74 8.61 1.27 -0.29
N ARG A 75 8.51 2.57 -0.57
CA ARG A 75 9.65 3.50 -0.57
C ARG A 75 9.26 4.84 0.04
N PRO A 76 9.85 5.24 1.18
CA PRO A 76 9.55 6.53 1.79
C PRO A 76 9.99 7.69 0.88
N VAL A 77 9.24 8.77 0.91
CA VAL A 77 9.49 9.98 0.08
C VAL A 77 10.87 10.57 0.37
N ASP A 78 11.32 10.55 1.60
CA ASP A 78 12.58 11.18 2.03
C ASP A 78 13.73 10.19 2.36
N GLY A 79 13.50 8.90 2.21
CA GLY A 79 14.50 7.89 2.56
C GLY A 79 14.79 7.75 4.07
N ALA A 80 13.99 8.37 4.95
CA ALA A 80 14.19 8.33 6.40
C ALA A 80 13.94 6.93 7.00
N LEU A 81 13.16 6.11 6.34
CA LEU A 81 12.84 4.75 6.75
C LEU A 81 13.34 3.72 5.74
N PRO A 82 13.65 2.49 6.19
CA PRO A 82 13.97 1.42 5.26
C PRO A 82 12.74 1.06 4.41
N GLY A 83 12.89 1.15 3.11
CA GLY A 83 11.89 0.68 2.17
C GLY A 83 11.87 -0.84 2.03
N ILE A 84 11.07 -1.31 1.09
CA ILE A 84 10.98 -2.72 0.68
C ILE A 84 11.45 -2.83 -0.76
N ALA A 85 12.24 -3.85 -1.04
CA ALA A 85 12.65 -4.22 -2.39
C ALA A 85 12.38 -5.70 -2.64
N LEU A 86 12.12 -6.05 -3.89
CA LEU A 86 12.09 -7.44 -4.33
C LEU A 86 13.51 -7.96 -4.43
N ARG A 87 13.71 -9.26 -4.11
CA ARG A 87 14.97 -9.92 -4.38
C ARG A 87 15.20 -10.00 -5.90
N PRO A 88 16.44 -9.85 -6.39
CA PRO A 88 16.76 -10.11 -7.79
C PRO A 88 16.24 -11.49 -8.22
N GLY A 89 15.55 -11.57 -9.35
CA GLY A 89 14.97 -12.81 -9.87
C GLY A 89 13.62 -13.20 -9.23
N SER A 90 13.06 -12.40 -8.32
CA SER A 90 11.70 -12.61 -7.83
C SER A 90 10.68 -12.35 -8.93
N ASP A 91 9.54 -13.05 -8.86
CA ASP A 91 8.40 -12.78 -9.73
C ASP A 91 7.94 -11.32 -9.54
N LEU A 92 7.74 -10.61 -10.65
CA LEU A 92 7.19 -9.25 -10.67
C LEU A 92 5.77 -9.18 -10.05
N HIS A 93 5.11 -10.32 -9.90
CA HIS A 93 3.80 -10.43 -9.25
C HIS A 93 3.89 -10.83 -7.77
N ALA A 94 5.08 -10.83 -7.18
CA ALA A 94 5.23 -11.08 -5.75
C ALA A 94 4.38 -10.09 -4.94
N TYR A 95 3.70 -10.62 -3.93
CA TYR A 95 2.86 -9.83 -3.02
C TYR A 95 3.62 -9.59 -1.70
N PRO A 96 4.50 -8.56 -1.61
CA PRO A 96 5.37 -8.36 -0.45
C PRO A 96 4.61 -8.16 0.85
N TRP A 97 3.38 -7.65 0.79
CA TRP A 97 2.52 -7.46 1.97
C TRP A 97 1.97 -8.76 2.58
N LEU A 98 2.12 -9.92 1.93
CA LEU A 98 1.79 -11.21 2.55
C LEU A 98 2.80 -11.59 3.64
N ASN A 99 3.99 -11.00 3.64
CA ASN A 99 4.93 -11.12 4.74
C ASN A 99 4.60 -10.07 5.83
N PRO A 100 4.29 -10.47 7.08
CA PRO A 100 3.92 -9.55 8.16
C PRO A 100 4.98 -8.49 8.45
N THR A 101 6.26 -8.83 8.34
CA THR A 101 7.38 -7.89 8.52
C THR A 101 7.35 -6.81 7.44
N ASN A 102 7.17 -7.19 6.19
CA ASN A 102 7.06 -6.24 5.08
C ASN A 102 5.82 -5.36 5.24
N LEU A 103 4.68 -5.96 5.60
CA LEU A 103 3.46 -5.20 5.84
C LEU A 103 3.63 -4.17 6.97
N GLY A 104 4.36 -4.54 8.03
CA GLY A 104 4.73 -3.61 9.11
C GLY A 104 5.57 -2.44 8.61
N ARG A 105 6.60 -2.71 7.78
CA ARG A 105 7.44 -1.67 7.17
C ARG A 105 6.65 -0.77 6.22
N MET A 106 5.80 -1.34 5.38
CA MET A 106 4.92 -0.58 4.50
C MET A 106 3.98 0.34 5.29
N ALA A 107 3.49 -0.14 6.44
CA ALA A 107 2.66 0.68 7.31
C ALA A 107 3.45 1.84 7.94
N ASP A 108 4.71 1.63 8.33
CA ASP A 108 5.60 2.70 8.82
C ASP A 108 5.84 3.76 7.74
N VAL A 109 6.16 3.36 6.51
CA VAL A 109 6.37 4.25 5.36
C VAL A 109 5.11 5.08 5.09
N LEU A 110 3.96 4.39 4.94
CA LEU A 110 2.68 5.06 4.69
C LEU A 110 2.30 6.03 5.80
N ALA A 111 2.50 5.67 7.07
CA ALA A 111 2.19 6.55 8.19
C ALA A 111 3.04 7.81 8.14
N SER A 112 4.36 7.69 7.95
CA SER A 112 5.28 8.81 7.86
C SER A 112 4.91 9.79 6.74
N ASP A 113 4.62 9.28 5.54
CA ASP A 113 4.30 10.13 4.40
C ASP A 113 2.90 10.76 4.51
N LEU A 114 1.92 10.02 5.08
CA LEU A 114 0.59 10.56 5.35
C LEU A 114 0.58 11.64 6.43
N GLU A 115 1.43 11.54 7.46
CA GLU A 115 1.57 12.57 8.49
C GLU A 115 2.12 13.88 7.92
N ARG A 116 3.03 13.81 6.96
CA ARG A 116 3.52 14.99 6.24
C ARG A 116 2.46 15.65 5.40
N LEU A 117 1.62 14.85 4.76
CA LEU A 117 0.51 15.33 3.93
C LEU A 117 -0.62 15.91 4.78
N ALA A 118 -0.90 15.31 5.93
CA ALA A 118 -1.99 15.67 6.83
C ALA A 118 -1.50 15.82 8.29
N PRO A 119 -0.73 16.87 8.63
CA PRO A 119 -0.15 17.03 9.97
C PRO A 119 -1.18 17.04 11.09
N GLY A 120 -2.38 17.55 10.84
CA GLY A 120 -3.49 17.55 11.81
C GLY A 120 -3.98 16.16 12.18
N ALA A 121 -3.73 15.14 11.36
CA ALA A 121 -4.09 13.75 11.61
C ALA A 121 -2.93 12.91 12.19
N ALA A 122 -1.74 13.48 12.36
CA ALA A 122 -0.53 12.75 12.71
C ALA A 122 -0.68 11.90 13.99
N ALA A 123 -1.19 12.46 15.07
CA ALA A 123 -1.38 11.74 16.33
C ALA A 123 -2.31 10.51 16.17
N THR A 124 -3.41 10.67 15.42
CA THR A 124 -4.36 9.58 15.16
C THR A 124 -3.75 8.52 14.25
N ILE A 125 -2.98 8.92 13.23
CA ILE A 125 -2.26 7.99 12.33
C ILE A 125 -1.27 7.15 13.14
N GLN A 126 -0.51 7.76 14.05
CA GLN A 126 0.46 7.04 14.92
C GLN A 126 -0.24 6.06 15.88
N ALA A 127 -1.35 6.44 16.49
CA ALA A 127 -2.13 5.53 17.34
C ALA A 127 -2.68 4.33 16.55
N ASN A 128 -3.15 4.59 15.33
CA ASN A 128 -3.63 3.57 14.42
C ASN A 128 -2.50 2.65 13.93
N LEU A 129 -1.31 3.20 13.68
CA LEU A 129 -0.11 2.44 13.32
C LEU A 129 0.30 1.48 14.45
N ALA A 130 0.38 1.98 15.69
CA ALA A 130 0.68 1.16 16.85
C ALA A 130 -0.31 0.00 17.02
N THR A 131 -1.61 0.29 16.86
CA THR A 131 -2.68 -0.72 16.90
C THR A 131 -2.52 -1.77 15.79
N LEU A 132 -2.22 -1.33 14.57
CA LEU A 132 -2.00 -2.24 13.44
C LEU A 132 -0.79 -3.15 13.68
N LYS A 133 0.32 -2.60 14.16
CA LYS A 133 1.56 -3.37 14.46
C LYS A 133 1.30 -4.40 15.55
N LYS A 134 0.56 -4.05 16.60
CA LYS A 134 0.14 -5.00 17.63
C LYS A 134 -0.69 -6.15 17.04
N GLN A 135 -1.69 -5.85 16.22
CA GLN A 135 -2.52 -6.87 15.57
C GLN A 135 -1.70 -7.79 14.63
N LEU A 136 -0.69 -7.26 13.94
CA LEU A 136 0.21 -8.06 13.10
C LEU A 136 1.04 -9.03 13.93
N LEU A 137 1.59 -8.58 15.08
CA LEU A 137 2.34 -9.44 15.99
C LEU A 137 1.47 -10.55 16.57
N GLU A 138 0.27 -10.23 17.05
CA GLU A 138 -0.70 -11.20 17.58
C GLU A 138 -1.09 -12.24 16.51
N ALA A 139 -1.37 -11.80 15.28
CA ALA A 139 -1.69 -12.70 14.17
C ALA A 139 -0.52 -13.61 13.81
N THR A 140 0.71 -13.09 13.79
CA THR A 140 1.92 -13.88 13.52
C THR A 140 2.12 -14.96 14.58
N ALA A 141 2.09 -14.60 15.87
CA ALA A 141 2.24 -15.54 16.98
C ALA A 141 1.14 -16.62 16.97
N SER A 142 -0.11 -16.22 16.67
CA SER A 142 -1.22 -17.17 16.52
C SER A 142 -0.99 -18.16 15.39
N ASN A 143 -0.52 -17.68 14.22
CA ASN A 143 -0.24 -18.54 13.08
C ASN A 143 0.93 -19.49 13.35
N GLU A 144 2.01 -19.02 13.96
CA GLU A 144 3.14 -19.85 14.38
C GLU A 144 2.70 -20.96 15.33
N THR A 145 1.86 -20.62 16.31
CA THR A 145 1.29 -21.61 17.24
C THR A 145 0.44 -22.65 16.54
N ARG A 146 -0.35 -22.22 15.56
CA ARG A 146 -1.19 -23.15 14.75
C ARG A 146 -0.35 -24.06 13.88
N LEU A 147 0.68 -23.51 13.23
CA LEU A 147 1.61 -24.31 12.41
C LEU A 147 2.40 -25.31 13.25
N ALA A 148 2.87 -24.91 14.44
CA ALA A 148 3.58 -25.81 15.35
C ALA A 148 2.73 -26.99 15.85
N LYS A 149 1.40 -26.85 15.83
CA LYS A 149 0.45 -27.92 16.20
C LYS A 149 -0.03 -28.76 15.02
N ALA A 150 0.35 -28.40 13.81
CA ALA A 150 -0.05 -29.16 12.63
C ALA A 150 0.79 -30.44 12.50
N ASP A 151 0.14 -31.58 12.41
CA ASP A 151 0.79 -32.89 12.27
C ASP A 151 1.44 -33.09 10.90
N ASN A 152 0.99 -32.34 9.91
CA ASN A 152 1.51 -32.40 8.55
C ASN A 152 1.72 -30.99 7.99
N LEU A 153 2.98 -30.68 7.64
CA LEU A 153 3.40 -29.42 7.03
C LEU A 153 3.66 -29.55 5.52
N SER A 154 3.22 -30.63 4.91
CA SER A 154 3.32 -30.81 3.46
C SER A 154 2.40 -29.83 2.74
N VAL A 155 2.95 -29.07 1.82
CA VAL A 155 2.21 -28.14 0.94
C VAL A 155 2.43 -28.55 -0.51
N ILE A 156 1.38 -28.46 -1.30
CA ILE A 156 1.45 -28.64 -2.76
C ILE A 156 1.43 -27.23 -3.36
N SER A 157 2.39 -26.95 -4.22
CA SER A 157 2.51 -25.70 -4.97
C SER A 157 2.18 -25.90 -6.44
#